data_66a0f8ae9d0ce09dc83c5af041cdadbd
#
_entry.id   66a0f8ae9d0ce09dc83c5af041cdadbd
#
_cell.length_a   1.000
_cell.length_b   1.000
_cell.length_c   1.000
_cell.angle_alpha   90.00
_cell.angle_beta   90.00
_cell.angle_gamma   90.00
#
_symmetry.space_group_name_H-M   'P 1'
#
loop_
_entity.id
_entity.type
_entity.pdbx_description
1 polymer ?
#
loop_
_entity_poly.entity_id
_entity_poly.type
_entity_poly.pdbx_seq_one_letter_code
_entity_poly.pdbx_strand_id
1 'polypeptide(L)'
;MLNKKDIDYFNFGKIENEKFWRRLGGKPDLKNKSVLDFGCGHGALCVDIAQSEAKTVSGIDLEENLLKFANDNLKENYQNLKNKITFEKKDILKNNIEKKFDLIVSKDTFEHTLNLEGVLKKMYDLLDIGGKAYIGFGPLYNFYNGDHGRTK
;
A
#
# COMPACT_ATOMS: atom_id res chain seq x y z
N MET A 1 -15.11 17.44 3.02
CA MET A 1 -14.47 17.97 1.79
C MET A 1 -12.99 17.61 1.85
N LEU A 2 -12.49 16.94 0.82
CA LEU A 2 -11.09 16.55 0.72
C LEU A 2 -10.21 17.79 0.53
N ASN A 3 -9.06 17.87 1.21
CA ASN A 3 -8.17 19.00 1.03
C ASN A 3 -7.32 18.85 -0.24
N LYS A 4 -6.96 19.99 -0.85
CA LYS A 4 -6.25 20.01 -2.14
C LYS A 4 -4.89 19.30 -2.09
N LYS A 5 -4.13 19.47 -1.00
CA LYS A 5 -2.79 18.88 -0.84
C LYS A 5 -2.85 17.35 -0.91
N ASP A 6 -3.81 16.74 -0.21
CA ASP A 6 -3.97 15.28 -0.20
C ASP A 6 -4.49 14.75 -1.54
N ILE A 7 -5.37 15.52 -2.22
CA ILE A 7 -5.81 15.20 -3.58
C ILE A 7 -4.62 15.21 -4.55
N ASP A 8 -3.79 16.24 -4.51
CA ASP A 8 -2.62 16.36 -5.38
C ASP A 8 -1.63 15.22 -5.11
N TYR A 9 -1.40 14.86 -3.84
CA TYR A 9 -0.54 13.75 -3.45
C TYR A 9 -1.10 12.40 -3.91
N PHE A 10 -2.40 12.17 -3.75
CA PHE A 10 -3.07 10.97 -4.24
C PHE A 10 -2.94 10.83 -5.76
N ASN A 11 -3.17 11.92 -6.50
CA ASN A 11 -3.04 11.93 -7.96
C ASN A 11 -1.59 11.68 -8.42
N PHE A 12 -0.62 12.26 -7.72
CA PHE A 12 0.79 11.96 -7.95
C PHE A 12 1.08 10.47 -7.69
N GLY A 13 0.55 9.90 -6.61
CA GLY A 13 0.67 8.48 -6.29
C GLY A 13 0.14 7.57 -7.40
N LYS A 14 -0.94 7.95 -8.07
CA LYS A 14 -1.47 7.21 -9.24
C LYS A 14 -0.47 7.17 -10.39
N ILE A 15 0.21 8.29 -10.67
CA ILE A 15 1.25 8.36 -11.71
C ILE A 15 2.45 7.47 -11.32
N GLU A 16 2.86 7.52 -10.07
CA GLU A 16 3.99 6.72 -9.55
C GLU A 16 3.69 5.20 -9.53
N ASN A 17 2.42 4.78 -9.51
CA ASN A 17 2.05 3.37 -9.57
C ASN A 17 2.56 2.68 -10.86
N GLU A 18 2.52 3.37 -12.01
CA GLU A 18 3.06 2.81 -13.25
C GLU A 18 4.56 2.55 -13.16
N LYS A 19 5.31 3.46 -12.54
CA LYS A 19 6.75 3.30 -12.31
C LYS A 19 7.03 2.17 -11.33
N PHE A 20 6.24 2.07 -10.27
CA PHE A 20 6.32 0.99 -9.28
C PHE A 20 6.19 -0.37 -9.97
N TRP A 21 5.12 -0.59 -10.72
CA TRP A 21 4.91 -1.86 -11.41
C TRP A 21 5.99 -2.16 -12.45
N ARG A 22 6.40 -1.16 -13.23
CA ARG A 22 7.46 -1.32 -14.24
C ARG A 22 8.79 -1.75 -13.64
N ARG A 23 9.18 -1.19 -12.48
CA ARG A 23 10.41 -1.57 -11.76
C ARG A 23 10.37 -3.00 -11.25
N LEU A 24 9.20 -3.53 -11.01
CA LEU A 24 8.99 -4.90 -10.53
C LEU A 24 8.70 -5.91 -11.65
N GLY A 25 8.94 -5.54 -12.90
CA GLY A 25 8.74 -6.43 -14.06
C GLY A 25 7.34 -6.37 -14.66
N GLY A 26 6.53 -5.39 -14.29
CA GLY A 26 5.16 -5.20 -14.77
C GLY A 26 4.12 -5.51 -13.70
N LYS A 27 2.89 -5.02 -13.91
CA LYS A 27 1.76 -5.31 -13.05
C LYS A 27 1.37 -6.79 -13.17
N PRO A 28 1.31 -7.55 -12.07
CA PRO A 28 0.89 -8.96 -12.13
C PRO A 28 -0.59 -9.07 -12.47
N ASP A 29 -1.06 -10.28 -12.79
CA ASP A 29 -2.48 -10.55 -12.87
C ASP A 29 -3.12 -10.44 -11.48
N LEU A 30 -3.99 -9.45 -11.34
CA LEU A 30 -4.70 -9.13 -10.09
C LEU A 30 -6.13 -9.66 -10.08
N LYS A 31 -6.61 -10.21 -11.20
CA LYS A 31 -7.99 -10.66 -11.33
C LYS A 31 -8.35 -11.71 -10.27
N ASN A 32 -9.42 -11.44 -9.55
CA ASN A 32 -9.93 -12.27 -8.46
C ASN A 32 -8.96 -12.51 -7.29
N LYS A 33 -7.89 -11.72 -7.17
CA LYS A 33 -6.90 -11.83 -6.08
C LYS A 33 -7.32 -11.05 -4.84
N SER A 34 -6.99 -11.59 -3.67
CA SER A 34 -7.00 -10.86 -2.40
C SER A 34 -5.64 -10.21 -2.17
N VAL A 35 -5.61 -8.90 -1.95
CA VAL A 35 -4.38 -8.12 -1.86
C VAL A 35 -4.31 -7.34 -0.56
N LEU A 36 -3.15 -7.36 0.10
CA LEU A 36 -2.79 -6.46 1.20
C LEU A 36 -1.85 -5.38 0.67
N ASP A 37 -2.17 -4.12 0.91
CA ASP A 37 -1.28 -2.98 0.69
C ASP A 37 -0.74 -2.51 2.06
N PHE A 38 0.54 -2.79 2.30
CA PHE A 38 1.23 -2.44 3.54
C PHE A 38 1.88 -1.06 3.42
N GLY A 39 1.41 -0.13 4.26
CA GLY A 39 1.76 1.29 4.19
C GLY A 39 0.99 1.99 3.07
N CYS A 40 -0.33 1.81 3.04
CA CYS A 40 -1.17 2.24 1.92
C CYS A 40 -1.32 3.77 1.77
N GLY A 41 -0.97 4.54 2.81
CA GLY A 41 -1.05 5.99 2.82
C GLY A 41 -2.42 6.52 2.36
N HIS A 42 -2.43 7.37 1.34
CA HIS A 42 -3.65 7.94 0.74
C HIS A 42 -4.47 6.96 -0.10
N GLY A 43 -4.04 5.70 -0.27
CA GLY A 43 -4.80 4.64 -0.93
C GLY A 43 -4.70 4.62 -2.46
N ALA A 44 -3.77 5.36 -3.08
CA ALA A 44 -3.65 5.42 -4.53
C ALA A 44 -3.33 4.05 -5.17
N LEU A 45 -2.47 3.24 -4.52
CA LEU A 45 -2.15 1.89 -4.99
C LEU A 45 -3.32 0.93 -4.77
N CYS A 46 -4.05 1.04 -3.65
CA CYS A 46 -5.26 0.25 -3.41
C CYS A 46 -6.32 0.46 -4.49
N VAL A 47 -6.54 1.72 -4.91
CA VAL A 47 -7.48 2.05 -5.99
C VAL A 47 -7.04 1.45 -7.33
N ASP A 48 -5.76 1.57 -7.68
CA ASP A 48 -5.19 0.98 -8.90
C ASP A 48 -5.37 -0.55 -8.95
N ILE A 49 -5.10 -1.22 -7.84
CA ILE A 49 -5.26 -2.67 -7.70
C ILE A 49 -6.73 -3.09 -7.83
N ALA A 50 -7.64 -2.37 -7.16
CA ALA A 50 -9.08 -2.69 -7.22
C ALA A 50 -9.68 -2.44 -8.62
N GLN A 51 -9.20 -1.42 -9.34
CA GLN A 51 -9.56 -1.16 -10.73
C GLN A 51 -9.02 -2.24 -11.68
N SER A 52 -7.96 -2.95 -11.30
CA SER A 52 -7.40 -4.08 -12.03
C SER A 52 -8.08 -5.42 -11.69
N GLU A 53 -9.38 -5.37 -11.34
CA GLU A 53 -10.25 -6.52 -11.09
C GLU A 53 -9.88 -7.38 -9.86
N ALA A 54 -9.09 -6.88 -8.92
CA ALA A 54 -8.86 -7.56 -7.66
C ALA A 54 -10.18 -7.89 -6.94
N LYS A 55 -10.23 -9.03 -6.26
CA LYS A 55 -11.40 -9.46 -5.48
C LYS A 55 -11.59 -8.58 -4.26
N THR A 56 -10.52 -8.41 -3.49
CA THR A 56 -10.49 -7.55 -2.29
C THR A 56 -9.12 -6.91 -2.13
N VAL A 57 -9.10 -5.67 -1.64
CA VAL A 57 -7.88 -4.93 -1.31
C VAL A 57 -7.99 -4.44 0.12
N SER A 58 -7.04 -4.82 0.96
CA SER A 58 -6.95 -4.35 2.34
C SER A 58 -5.74 -3.41 2.47
N GLY A 59 -5.97 -2.12 2.62
CA GLY A 59 -4.93 -1.14 2.90
C GLY A 59 -4.73 -0.97 4.40
N ILE A 60 -3.50 -1.08 4.88
CA ILE A 60 -3.15 -0.80 6.26
C ILE A 60 -2.07 0.26 6.35
N ASP A 61 -2.20 1.15 7.32
CA ASP A 61 -1.24 2.21 7.61
C ASP A 61 -1.28 2.56 9.11
N LEU A 62 -0.28 3.29 9.60
CA LEU A 62 -0.24 3.82 10.96
C LEU A 62 -0.81 5.25 11.04
N GLU A 63 -0.78 5.98 9.93
CA GLU A 63 -1.15 7.39 9.85
C GLU A 63 -2.66 7.58 9.64
N GLU A 64 -3.34 7.90 10.74
CA GLU A 64 -4.82 8.02 10.77
C GLU A 64 -5.36 9.09 9.81
N ASN A 65 -4.64 10.19 9.65
CA ASN A 65 -5.06 11.27 8.74
C ASN A 65 -5.05 10.82 7.28
N LEU A 66 -4.06 10.02 6.88
CA LEU A 66 -3.97 9.47 5.53
C LEU A 66 -5.10 8.46 5.28
N LEU A 67 -5.38 7.61 6.24
CA LEU A 67 -6.48 6.65 6.18
C LEU A 67 -7.85 7.33 6.15
N LYS A 68 -8.00 8.43 6.90
CA LYS A 68 -9.22 9.24 6.84
C LYS A 68 -9.43 9.79 5.43
N PHE A 69 -8.39 10.39 4.84
CA PHE A 69 -8.44 10.84 3.45
C PHE A 69 -8.81 9.70 2.51
N ALA A 70 -8.12 8.54 2.61
CA ALA A 70 -8.35 7.38 1.75
C ALA A 70 -9.81 6.89 1.82
N ASN A 71 -10.38 6.82 3.02
CA ASN A 71 -11.79 6.44 3.22
C ASN A 71 -12.76 7.49 2.65
N ASP A 72 -12.50 8.78 2.89
CA ASP A 72 -13.36 9.85 2.38
C ASP A 72 -13.31 9.90 0.85
N ASN A 73 -12.10 9.80 0.26
CA ASN A 73 -11.91 9.76 -1.20
C ASN A 73 -12.58 8.53 -1.85
N LEU A 74 -12.51 7.37 -1.19
CA LEU A 74 -13.20 6.17 -1.64
C LEU A 74 -14.72 6.38 -1.71
N LYS A 75 -15.29 7.03 -0.68
CA LYS A 75 -16.73 7.33 -0.61
C LYS A 75 -17.16 8.39 -1.63
N GLU A 76 -16.35 9.43 -1.84
CA GLU A 76 -16.70 10.55 -2.71
C GLU A 76 -16.46 10.24 -4.18
N ASN A 77 -15.31 9.62 -4.53
CA ASN A 77 -14.85 9.52 -5.91
C ASN A 77 -14.77 8.09 -6.47
N TYR A 78 -14.82 7.06 -5.61
CA TYR A 78 -14.63 5.65 -6.00
C TYR A 78 -15.71 4.74 -5.42
N GLN A 79 -16.97 5.19 -5.38
CA GLN A 79 -18.09 4.46 -4.77
C GLN A 79 -18.28 3.04 -5.33
N ASN A 80 -17.97 2.83 -6.60
CA ASN A 80 -18.02 1.51 -7.24
C ASN A 80 -17.01 0.52 -6.69
N LEU A 81 -15.98 0.98 -5.96
CA LEU A 81 -14.94 0.16 -5.36
C LEU A 81 -15.14 -0.05 -3.84
N LYS A 82 -16.14 0.60 -3.23
CA LYS A 82 -16.34 0.59 -1.77
C LYS A 82 -16.47 -0.80 -1.14
N ASN A 83 -16.98 -1.76 -1.90
CA ASN A 83 -17.16 -3.13 -1.43
C ASN A 83 -15.91 -4.00 -1.66
N LYS A 84 -14.90 -3.47 -2.34
CA LYS A 84 -13.64 -4.17 -2.64
C LYS A 84 -12.49 -3.69 -1.77
N ILE A 85 -12.49 -2.43 -1.33
CA ILE A 85 -11.38 -1.80 -0.60
C ILE A 85 -11.78 -1.55 0.84
N THR A 86 -10.88 -1.89 1.75
CA THR A 86 -10.93 -1.49 3.18
C THR A 86 -9.65 -0.78 3.55
N PHE A 87 -9.76 0.29 4.36
CA PHE A 87 -8.62 1.01 4.94
C PHE A 87 -8.69 0.95 6.45
N GLU A 88 -7.63 0.42 7.09
CA GLU A 88 -7.60 0.21 8.53
C GLU A 88 -6.27 0.67 9.13
N LYS A 89 -6.36 1.29 10.32
CA LYS A 89 -5.18 1.59 11.12
C LYS A 89 -4.69 0.32 11.79
N LYS A 90 -3.60 -0.24 11.27
CA LYS A 90 -2.99 -1.47 11.81
C LYS A 90 -1.48 -1.42 11.76
N ASP A 91 -0.86 -1.78 12.87
CA ASP A 91 0.54 -2.15 12.93
C ASP A 91 0.65 -3.64 12.60
N ILE A 92 1.30 -3.99 11.51
CA ILE A 92 1.41 -5.36 11.02
C ILE A 92 2.06 -6.30 12.06
N LEU A 93 2.93 -5.77 12.93
CA LEU A 93 3.62 -6.53 13.97
C LEU A 93 2.80 -6.74 15.24
N LYS A 94 1.89 -5.81 15.56
CA LYS A 94 1.16 -5.80 16.83
C LYS A 94 -0.27 -6.29 16.71
N ASN A 95 -0.89 -6.00 15.56
CA ASN A 95 -2.29 -6.34 15.35
C ASN A 95 -2.45 -7.74 14.77
N ASN A 96 -3.46 -8.47 15.23
CA ASN A 96 -3.82 -9.72 14.60
C ASN A 96 -4.48 -9.47 13.23
N ILE A 97 -3.97 -10.15 12.19
CA ILE A 97 -4.54 -10.19 10.86
C ILE A 97 -4.77 -11.67 10.55
N GLU A 98 -6.01 -12.11 10.65
CA GLU A 98 -6.36 -13.53 10.47
C GLU A 98 -6.45 -13.94 9.00
N LYS A 99 -6.67 -12.97 8.11
CA LYS A 99 -6.83 -13.21 6.68
C LYS A 99 -5.49 -13.49 6.00
N LYS A 100 -5.51 -14.44 5.06
CA LYS A 100 -4.42 -14.68 4.12
C LYS A 100 -4.65 -13.90 2.81
N PHE A 101 -3.56 -13.66 2.10
CA PHE A 101 -3.58 -12.88 0.86
C PHE A 101 -2.86 -13.61 -0.27
N ASP A 102 -3.40 -13.53 -1.47
CA ASP A 102 -2.73 -13.97 -2.68
C ASP A 102 -1.49 -13.11 -2.98
N LEU A 103 -1.61 -11.80 -2.69
CA LEU A 103 -0.55 -10.83 -2.93
C LEU A 103 -0.43 -9.87 -1.76
N ILE A 104 0.81 -9.51 -1.45
CA ILE A 104 1.12 -8.37 -0.57
C ILE A 104 1.93 -7.38 -1.38
N VAL A 105 1.50 -6.12 -1.36
CA VAL A 105 2.22 -5.02 -2.01
C VAL A 105 2.67 -4.02 -0.97
N SER A 106 3.79 -3.35 -1.24
CA SER A 106 4.24 -2.22 -0.42
C SER A 106 5.05 -1.27 -1.29
N LYS A 107 4.69 -0.01 -1.29
CA LYS A 107 5.35 1.05 -2.05
C LYS A 107 5.79 2.17 -1.12
N ASP A 108 7.09 2.47 -1.12
CA ASP A 108 7.70 3.59 -0.38
C ASP A 108 7.39 3.57 1.15
N THR A 109 7.50 2.39 1.75
CA THR A 109 7.21 2.16 3.18
C THR A 109 8.40 1.55 3.93
N PHE A 110 9.14 0.66 3.26
CA PHE A 110 10.21 -0.12 3.90
C PHE A 110 11.37 0.73 4.40
N GLU A 111 11.64 1.88 3.78
CA GLU A 111 12.63 2.87 4.23
C GLU A 111 12.31 3.47 5.61
N HIS A 112 11.06 3.37 6.05
CA HIS A 112 10.59 3.85 7.36
C HIS A 112 10.41 2.72 8.38
N THR A 113 10.69 1.48 8.00
CA THR A 113 10.44 0.30 8.82
C THR A 113 11.62 0.00 9.74
N LEU A 114 11.42 0.09 11.07
CA LEU A 114 12.49 -0.14 12.06
C LEU A 114 12.81 -1.63 12.24
N ASN A 115 11.82 -2.52 12.16
CA ASN A 115 11.97 -3.97 12.30
C ASN A 115 11.65 -4.66 10.98
N LEU A 116 12.57 -4.55 10.03
CA LEU A 116 12.41 -5.09 8.69
C LEU A 116 12.23 -6.61 8.67
N GLU A 117 13.05 -7.33 9.45
CA GLU A 117 12.98 -8.78 9.56
C GLU A 117 11.61 -9.24 10.09
N GLY A 118 11.12 -8.62 11.15
CA GLY A 118 9.81 -8.94 11.72
C GLY A 118 8.67 -8.68 10.74
N VAL A 119 8.75 -7.57 9.99
CA VAL A 119 7.74 -7.24 8.96
C VAL A 119 7.77 -8.26 7.83
N LEU A 120 8.94 -8.61 7.30
CA LEU A 120 9.06 -9.61 6.23
C LEU A 120 8.56 -10.98 6.67
N LYS A 121 8.89 -11.41 7.90
CA LYS A 121 8.36 -12.65 8.47
C LYS A 121 6.84 -12.62 8.57
N LYS A 122 6.28 -11.53 9.10
CA LYS A 122 4.83 -11.37 9.19
C LYS A 122 4.14 -11.36 7.83
N MET A 123 4.72 -10.69 6.84
CA MET A 123 4.22 -10.74 5.46
C MET A 123 4.23 -12.16 4.91
N TYR A 124 5.31 -12.91 5.11
CA TYR A 124 5.38 -14.31 4.72
C TYR A 124 4.27 -15.13 5.37
N ASP A 125 4.04 -14.93 6.67
CA ASP A 125 2.98 -15.61 7.41
C ASP A 125 1.56 -15.22 6.93
N LEU A 126 1.38 -14.04 6.34
CA LEU A 126 0.12 -13.55 5.80
C LEU A 126 -0.13 -13.96 4.34
N LEU A 127 0.89 -14.42 3.62
CA LEU A 127 0.71 -14.93 2.27
C LEU A 127 0.03 -16.29 2.28
N ASP A 128 -0.86 -16.49 1.31
CA ASP A 128 -1.41 -17.81 1.02
C ASP A 128 -0.36 -18.67 0.29
N ILE A 129 -0.61 -19.96 0.19
CA ILE A 129 0.29 -20.89 -0.53
C ILE A 129 0.43 -20.44 -1.99
N GLY A 130 1.67 -20.20 -2.41
CA GLY A 130 1.97 -19.68 -3.75
C GLY A 130 1.76 -18.17 -3.90
N GLY A 131 1.40 -17.47 -2.81
CA GLY A 131 1.28 -16.02 -2.78
C GLY A 131 2.62 -15.32 -2.99
N LYS A 132 2.57 -14.05 -3.41
CA LYS A 132 3.76 -13.25 -3.74
C LYS A 132 3.74 -11.90 -3.07
N ALA A 133 4.92 -11.38 -2.72
CA ALA A 133 5.10 -10.00 -2.26
C ALA A 133 5.78 -9.15 -3.34
N TYR A 134 5.26 -7.95 -3.59
CA TYR A 134 5.80 -6.94 -4.48
C TYR A 134 6.16 -5.71 -3.66
N ILE A 135 7.46 -5.49 -3.46
CA ILE A 135 7.98 -4.47 -2.55
C ILE A 135 8.87 -3.52 -3.34
N GLY A 136 8.50 -2.25 -3.37
CA GLY A 136 9.30 -1.16 -3.91
C GLY A 136 9.47 -0.08 -2.84
N PHE A 137 10.70 0.39 -2.66
CA PHE A 137 11.01 1.42 -1.69
C PHE A 137 12.07 2.38 -2.22
N GLY A 138 12.08 3.60 -1.67
CA GLY A 138 12.99 4.66 -2.02
C GLY A 138 14.42 4.40 -1.56
N PRO A 139 15.34 5.36 -1.73
CA PRO A 139 16.74 5.15 -1.41
C PRO A 139 16.91 4.83 0.08
N LEU A 140 17.74 3.80 0.35
CA LEU A 140 18.15 3.43 1.71
C LEU A 140 19.05 4.51 2.33
N TYR A 141 19.22 4.49 3.64
CA TYR A 141 19.95 5.46 4.44
C TYR A 141 21.34 5.83 3.90
N ASN A 142 22.05 4.91 3.26
CA ASN A 142 23.39 5.13 2.72
C ASN A 142 23.40 5.77 1.31
N PHE A 143 22.23 6.12 0.78
CA PHE A 143 22.12 6.81 -0.49
C PHE A 143 22.06 8.32 -0.28
N TYR A 144 22.52 9.11 -1.24
CA TYR A 144 22.64 10.58 -1.19
C TYR A 144 21.36 11.32 -0.69
N ASN A 145 20.19 10.77 -0.96
CA ASN A 145 18.88 11.28 -0.49
C ASN A 145 18.11 10.27 0.37
N GLY A 146 18.81 9.30 0.98
CA GLY A 146 18.17 8.17 1.66
C GLY A 146 17.35 8.50 2.89
N ASP A 147 17.58 9.67 3.47
CA ASP A 147 16.84 10.19 4.63
C ASP A 147 15.81 11.25 4.26
N HIS A 148 15.51 11.41 2.97
CA HIS A 148 14.66 12.50 2.44
C HIS A 148 15.16 13.92 2.85
N GLY A 149 16.47 14.08 3.08
CA GLY A 149 17.08 15.34 3.47
C GLY A 149 16.87 15.74 4.94
N ARG A 150 16.51 14.78 5.81
CA ARG A 150 16.26 15.03 7.24
C ARG A 150 17.53 15.01 8.09
N THR A 151 18.59 14.34 7.65
CA THR A 151 19.92 14.43 8.26
C THR A 151 20.72 15.52 7.54
N LYS A 152 20.97 16.61 8.23
CA LYS A 152 21.96 17.62 7.84
C LYS A 152 23.28 17.34 8.54
#